data_304ac92cad9d2f9e8c4fedd081110405
#
_entry.id   304ac92cad9d2f9e8c4fedd081110405
#
_cell.length_a   1.000
_cell.length_b   1.000
_cell.length_c   1.000
_cell.angle_alpha   90.00
_cell.angle_beta   90.00
_cell.angle_gamma   90.00
#
_symmetry.space_group_name_H-M   'P 1'
#
loop_
_entity.id
_entity.type
_entity.pdbx_description
1 polymer ?
#
loop_
_entity_poly.entity_id
_entity_poly.type
_entity_poly.pdbx_seq_one_letter_code
_entity_poly.pdbx_strand_id
1 'polypeptide(L)'
;RDITVGLKALLNTAKYNKIKVDFVQCIGALQICHLGGSPFSSNNLMPCRACSSVNNRLFNGTNMLKIKNFESGTYKDFSKFKIKELQSYTYKNYPLGKLVTSSIIWIKRSSEINDSFKGYYEKMLNDAINLVEYFTKQNLSDYRGILVFNGATFPEAVLYEVCKKKGLNIATFEGGLSYKNKYCIEFNYGVTSQHKFHFDNNKDTGLGISNVTSHIKNQWVDGINVKDGYFSKSVDNNLKNKKIVSIFGNVSWDTSQYISNSIFDSMFDWTNSLIEIIEKFPEYEFIFRAHPGENRPLKKTYFGLSEWFDIHVKNKFDNVTCISADSKINSYDLINVSDVVLVYNSTIGMESAMLGKKTFVAADTHYSKQPFVENFNQKDLYLENLALELKKDRHLISTSLSEKAK
;
A
#
# COMPACT_ATOMS: atom_id res chain seq x y z
N ARG A 1 -11.11 10.48 7.75
CA ARG A 1 -12.55 10.84 7.59
C ARG A 1 -13.36 9.66 7.05
N ASP A 2 -12.86 8.97 6.04
CA ASP A 2 -13.60 7.88 5.37
C ASP A 2 -13.70 6.60 6.23
N ILE A 3 -12.64 6.23 6.94
CA ILE A 3 -12.63 5.11 7.90
C ILE A 3 -13.70 5.30 8.98
N THR A 4 -13.85 6.52 9.46
CA THR A 4 -14.80 6.87 10.53
C THR A 4 -16.25 6.72 10.06
N VAL A 5 -16.54 7.10 8.81
CA VAL A 5 -17.86 6.90 8.19
C VAL A 5 -18.15 5.42 8.03
N GLY A 6 -17.15 4.64 7.56
CA GLY A 6 -17.25 3.20 7.40
C GLY A 6 -17.54 2.48 8.72
N LEU A 7 -16.78 2.79 9.77
CA LEU A 7 -17.03 2.23 11.11
C LEU A 7 -18.41 2.58 11.64
N LYS A 8 -18.90 3.80 11.40
CA LYS A 8 -20.26 4.18 11.80
C LYS A 8 -21.33 3.41 11.04
N ALA A 9 -21.15 3.19 9.75
CA ALA A 9 -22.05 2.37 8.95
C ALA A 9 -22.08 0.92 9.45
N LEU A 10 -20.92 0.32 9.72
CA LEU A 10 -20.81 -1.03 10.29
C LEU A 10 -21.50 -1.13 11.65
N LEU A 11 -21.29 -0.14 12.54
CA LEU A 11 -21.96 -0.11 13.83
C LEU A 11 -23.48 -0.01 13.69
N ASN A 12 -24.00 0.80 12.78
CA ASN A 12 -25.41 0.92 12.52
C ASN A 12 -26.00 -0.41 11.98
N THR A 13 -25.28 -1.07 11.08
CA THR A 13 -25.66 -2.41 10.58
C THR A 13 -25.69 -3.45 11.71
N ALA A 14 -24.68 -3.44 12.59
CA ALA A 14 -24.65 -4.34 13.74
C ALA A 14 -25.84 -4.09 14.69
N LYS A 15 -26.16 -2.83 14.97
CA LYS A 15 -27.32 -2.44 15.79
C LYS A 15 -28.64 -2.89 15.16
N TYR A 16 -28.80 -2.68 13.85
CA TYR A 16 -29.99 -3.14 13.12
C TYR A 16 -30.18 -4.65 13.25
N ASN A 17 -29.09 -5.42 13.16
CA ASN A 17 -29.10 -6.88 13.31
C ASN A 17 -29.02 -7.34 14.76
N LYS A 18 -29.18 -6.46 15.75
CA LYS A 18 -29.11 -6.76 17.20
C LYS A 18 -27.80 -7.41 17.63
N ILE A 19 -26.71 -7.12 16.95
CA ILE A 19 -25.37 -7.61 17.28
C ILE A 19 -24.78 -6.66 18.33
N LYS A 20 -24.37 -7.20 19.48
CA LYS A 20 -23.64 -6.46 20.50
C LYS A 20 -22.23 -6.21 20.03
N VAL A 21 -21.77 -4.95 20.12
CA VAL A 21 -20.43 -4.51 19.69
C VAL A 21 -19.74 -3.82 20.85
N ASP A 22 -18.52 -4.26 21.15
CA ASP A 22 -17.59 -3.56 22.02
C ASP A 22 -16.53 -2.88 21.16
N PHE A 23 -16.21 -1.63 21.50
CA PHE A 23 -15.23 -0.82 20.77
C PHE A 23 -13.99 -0.60 21.63
N VAL A 24 -12.82 -1.07 21.15
CA VAL A 24 -11.54 -0.83 21.83
C VAL A 24 -10.98 0.51 21.41
N GLN A 25 -10.71 1.36 22.38
CA GLN A 25 -10.17 2.71 22.15
C GLN A 25 -8.91 2.97 22.98
N CYS A 26 -7.83 3.36 22.33
CA CYS A 26 -6.70 4.00 23.00
C CYS A 26 -7.09 5.42 23.41
N ILE A 27 -6.86 5.79 24.67
CA ILE A 27 -7.09 7.14 25.21
C ILE A 27 -5.80 7.76 25.77
N GLY A 28 -4.67 7.56 25.06
CA GLY A 28 -3.37 8.09 25.43
C GLY A 28 -2.39 7.07 26.00
N ALA A 29 -2.68 5.76 25.86
CA ALA A 29 -1.79 4.71 26.34
C ALA A 29 -0.48 4.58 25.54
N LEU A 30 -0.50 4.97 24.27
CA LEU A 30 0.64 4.83 23.36
C LEU A 30 1.56 6.06 23.43
N GLN A 31 2.87 5.83 23.40
CA GLN A 31 3.87 6.88 23.33
C GLN A 31 3.89 7.56 21.94
N ILE A 32 3.55 6.81 20.90
CA ILE A 32 3.46 7.31 19.53
C ILE A 32 2.38 6.55 18.73
N CYS A 33 1.66 7.27 17.90
CA CYS A 33 0.69 6.67 16.97
C CYS A 33 0.68 7.43 15.64
N HIS A 34 -0.02 6.90 14.64
CA HIS A 34 -0.15 7.53 13.32
C HIS A 34 -0.68 8.97 13.37
N LEU A 35 -1.65 9.26 14.25
CA LEU A 35 -2.20 10.61 14.38
C LEU A 35 -1.20 11.58 15.00
N GLY A 36 -0.44 11.13 15.99
CA GLY A 36 0.58 11.96 16.66
C GLY A 36 1.87 12.15 15.85
N GLY A 37 2.19 11.18 14.99
CA GLY A 37 3.31 11.29 14.05
C GLY A 37 2.94 12.00 12.74
N SER A 38 1.67 12.41 12.59
CA SER A 38 1.22 13.12 11.39
C SER A 38 1.81 14.54 11.33
N PRO A 39 2.18 15.02 10.13
CA PRO A 39 2.59 16.43 9.94
C PRO A 39 1.47 17.44 10.28
N PHE A 40 0.26 16.95 10.56
CA PHE A 40 -0.84 17.78 11.09
C PHE A 40 -0.72 18.09 12.58
N SER A 41 0.17 17.45 13.33
CA SER A 41 0.45 17.82 14.71
C SER A 41 1.59 18.82 14.74
N SER A 42 1.26 20.09 14.78
CA SER A 42 2.21 21.21 14.74
C SER A 42 3.25 21.22 15.87
N ASN A 43 3.09 20.41 16.91
CA ASN A 43 3.93 20.44 18.11
C ASN A 43 4.34 19.07 18.66
N ASN A 44 4.35 18.00 17.83
CA ASN A 44 4.58 16.63 18.31
C ASN A 44 3.66 16.18 19.47
N LEU A 45 2.57 16.90 19.71
CA LEU A 45 1.60 16.56 20.73
C LEU A 45 0.61 15.52 20.20
N MET A 46 0.45 14.44 20.95
CA MET A 46 -0.52 13.41 20.64
C MET A 46 -1.95 13.96 20.69
N PRO A 47 -2.76 13.89 19.61
CA PRO A 47 -4.09 14.47 19.55
C PRO A 47 -5.14 13.62 20.30
N CYS A 48 -4.76 13.00 21.42
CA CYS A 48 -5.58 12.01 22.13
C CYS A 48 -6.92 12.58 22.61
N ARG A 49 -6.98 13.85 23.04
CA ARG A 49 -8.24 14.50 23.45
C ARG A 49 -9.21 14.65 22.28
N ALA A 50 -8.71 15.11 21.12
CA ALA A 50 -9.52 15.25 19.92
C ALA A 50 -9.98 13.88 19.41
N CYS A 51 -9.08 12.89 19.36
CA CYS A 51 -9.39 11.53 18.98
C CYS A 51 -10.48 10.93 19.88
N SER A 52 -10.34 11.03 21.20
CA SER A 52 -11.32 10.53 22.17
C SER A 52 -12.67 11.24 22.04
N SER A 53 -12.68 12.55 21.85
CA SER A 53 -13.92 13.33 21.66
C SER A 53 -14.69 12.89 20.40
N VAL A 54 -13.99 12.69 19.29
CA VAL A 54 -14.59 12.22 18.05
C VAL A 54 -15.17 10.81 18.22
N ASN A 55 -14.40 9.90 18.81
CA ASN A 55 -14.84 8.52 19.03
C ASN A 55 -16.04 8.44 19.99
N ASN A 56 -16.03 9.19 21.09
CA ASN A 56 -17.16 9.24 22.01
C ASN A 56 -18.47 9.68 21.32
N ARG A 57 -18.40 10.65 20.40
CA ARG A 57 -19.59 11.08 19.63
C ARG A 57 -20.06 10.03 18.63
N LEU A 58 -19.11 9.42 17.91
CA LEU A 58 -19.44 8.48 16.82
C LEU A 58 -19.95 7.14 17.32
N PHE A 59 -19.41 6.68 18.44
CA PHE A 59 -19.71 5.37 19.04
C PHE A 59 -20.55 5.48 20.30
N ASN A 60 -21.26 6.58 20.48
CA ASN A 60 -22.19 6.77 21.59
C ASN A 60 -23.22 5.61 21.66
N GLY A 61 -23.44 5.08 22.84
CA GLY A 61 -24.31 3.91 23.10
C GLY A 61 -23.68 2.56 22.70
N THR A 62 -22.35 2.53 22.50
CA THR A 62 -21.58 1.29 22.37
C THR A 62 -20.74 1.11 23.63
N ASN A 63 -20.52 -0.12 24.07
CA ASN A 63 -19.57 -0.37 25.14
C ASN A 63 -18.15 -0.05 24.68
N MET A 64 -17.44 0.77 25.43
CA MET A 64 -16.11 1.25 25.07
C MET A 64 -15.07 0.75 26.06
N LEU A 65 -14.22 -0.16 25.60
CA LEU A 65 -13.05 -0.64 26.33
C LEU A 65 -11.90 0.35 26.15
N LYS A 66 -11.66 1.19 27.15
CA LYS A 66 -10.70 2.29 27.09
C LYS A 66 -9.35 1.86 27.64
N ILE A 67 -8.30 1.93 26.81
CA ILE A 67 -6.93 1.70 27.23
C ILE A 67 -6.29 3.04 27.53
N LYS A 68 -6.08 3.35 28.82
CA LYS A 68 -5.46 4.58 29.27
C LYS A 68 -3.98 4.40 29.58
N ASN A 69 -3.67 3.33 30.29
CA ASN A 69 -2.31 2.97 30.71
C ASN A 69 -2.16 1.46 30.61
N PHE A 70 -0.93 0.99 30.50
CA PHE A 70 -0.62 -0.41 30.68
C PHE A 70 -0.23 -0.64 32.14
N GLU A 71 -1.05 -1.39 32.89
CA GLU A 71 -0.96 -1.56 34.36
C GLU A 71 0.37 -2.12 34.86
N SER A 72 1.11 -2.83 34.04
CA SER A 72 2.46 -3.31 34.32
C SER A 72 3.30 -3.11 33.08
N GLY A 73 3.58 -1.86 32.72
CA GLY A 73 4.34 -1.56 31.53
C GLY A 73 5.68 -2.28 31.55
N THR A 74 5.81 -3.32 30.73
CA THR A 74 7.10 -3.94 30.49
C THR A 74 7.93 -2.98 29.65
N TYR A 75 8.98 -2.45 30.23
CA TYR A 75 9.95 -1.61 29.51
C TYR A 75 11.18 -2.43 29.16
N LYS A 76 11.62 -2.32 27.92
CA LYS A 76 12.88 -2.87 27.45
C LYS A 76 13.77 -1.74 26.94
N ASP A 77 15.01 -1.74 27.36
CA ASP A 77 16.02 -0.83 26.82
C ASP A 77 16.50 -1.32 25.44
N PHE A 78 16.23 -0.53 24.43
CA PHE A 78 16.65 -0.77 23.03
C PHE A 78 17.83 0.10 22.61
N SER A 79 18.42 0.88 23.50
CA SER A 79 19.47 1.86 23.18
C SER A 79 20.70 1.26 22.49
N LYS A 80 21.04 0.02 22.81
CA LYS A 80 22.19 -0.71 22.24
C LYS A 80 21.88 -1.48 20.94
N PHE A 81 20.60 -1.57 20.55
CA PHE A 81 20.20 -2.30 19.35
C PHE A 81 20.51 -1.52 18.07
N LYS A 82 21.00 -2.21 17.04
CA LYS A 82 21.11 -1.66 15.70
C LYS A 82 19.73 -1.67 15.01
N ILE A 83 19.54 -0.82 14.02
CA ILE A 83 18.26 -0.73 13.27
C ILE A 83 17.79 -2.09 12.75
N LYS A 84 18.68 -2.90 12.14
CA LYS A 84 18.33 -4.24 11.65
C LYS A 84 17.84 -5.19 12.74
N GLU A 85 18.39 -5.07 13.94
CA GLU A 85 17.96 -5.87 15.09
C GLU A 85 16.58 -5.41 15.60
N LEU A 86 16.30 -4.11 15.55
CA LEU A 86 14.98 -3.56 15.87
C LEU A 86 13.91 -4.00 14.85
N GLN A 87 14.26 -4.01 13.56
CA GLN A 87 13.36 -4.47 12.48
C GLN A 87 13.03 -5.96 12.61
N SER A 88 13.96 -6.77 13.04
CA SER A 88 13.79 -8.22 13.23
C SER A 88 13.35 -8.62 14.65
N TYR A 89 13.15 -7.65 15.54
CA TYR A 89 12.86 -7.93 16.94
C TYR A 89 11.57 -8.73 17.12
N THR A 90 11.67 -9.79 17.93
CA THR A 90 10.55 -10.65 18.30
C THR A 90 10.34 -10.65 19.83
N TYR A 91 9.08 -10.74 20.24
CA TYR A 91 8.69 -10.88 21.64
C TYR A 91 7.65 -11.99 21.78
N LYS A 92 7.90 -13.01 22.59
CA LYS A 92 7.02 -14.19 22.74
C LYS A 92 6.56 -14.75 21.37
N ASN A 93 7.47 -14.84 20.42
CA ASN A 93 7.23 -15.24 19.04
C ASN A 93 6.38 -14.27 18.20
N TYR A 94 6.03 -13.07 18.70
CA TYR A 94 5.40 -12.01 17.90
C TYR A 94 6.47 -11.20 17.18
N PRO A 95 6.42 -11.02 15.86
CA PRO A 95 7.44 -10.32 15.09
C PRO A 95 7.26 -8.80 15.19
N LEU A 96 7.44 -8.25 16.41
CA LEU A 96 7.08 -6.86 16.71
C LEU A 96 7.83 -5.86 15.86
N GLY A 97 9.11 -6.10 15.57
CA GLY A 97 9.90 -5.24 14.70
C GLY A 97 9.23 -5.08 13.33
N LYS A 98 8.78 -6.18 12.73
CA LYS A 98 8.05 -6.17 11.45
C LYS A 98 6.72 -5.42 11.56
N LEU A 99 5.97 -5.65 12.65
CA LEU A 99 4.63 -5.06 12.83
C LEU A 99 4.67 -3.53 13.01
N VAL A 100 5.73 -2.97 13.61
CA VAL A 100 5.84 -1.51 13.80
C VAL A 100 6.50 -0.81 12.61
N THR A 101 7.31 -1.52 11.81
CA THR A 101 8.09 -0.93 10.72
C THR A 101 7.22 -0.20 9.69
N SER A 102 6.13 -0.80 9.24
CA SER A 102 5.22 -0.19 8.27
C SER A 102 4.68 1.16 8.76
N SER A 103 4.37 1.26 10.04
CA SER A 103 3.89 2.50 10.66
C SER A 103 4.98 3.55 10.81
N ILE A 104 6.20 3.15 11.12
CA ILE A 104 7.35 4.06 11.21
C ILE A 104 7.67 4.63 9.84
N ILE A 105 7.73 3.80 8.80
CA ILE A 105 7.89 4.23 7.40
C ILE A 105 6.81 5.25 7.03
N TRP A 106 5.56 4.97 7.35
CA TRP A 106 4.44 5.86 7.07
C TRP A 106 4.56 7.22 7.81
N ILE A 107 4.95 7.22 9.08
CA ILE A 107 5.15 8.45 9.88
C ILE A 107 6.32 9.26 9.31
N LYS A 108 7.41 8.59 8.98
CA LYS A 108 8.64 9.22 8.47
C LYS A 108 8.54 9.65 7.02
N ARG A 109 7.51 9.21 6.27
CA ARG A 109 7.37 9.46 4.83
C ARG A 109 8.59 9.03 4.01
N SER A 110 9.25 7.97 4.44
CA SER A 110 10.44 7.42 3.80
C SER A 110 10.54 5.93 4.05
N SER A 111 10.86 5.17 3.01
CA SER A 111 11.24 3.76 3.10
C SER A 111 12.74 3.56 3.36
N GLU A 112 13.54 4.62 3.26
CA GLU A 112 14.97 4.65 3.57
C GLU A 112 15.19 4.65 5.08
N ILE A 113 15.21 3.45 5.68
CA ILE A 113 15.32 3.27 7.14
C ILE A 113 16.77 3.47 7.58
N ASN A 114 17.01 4.44 8.42
CA ASN A 114 18.32 4.79 8.98
C ASN A 114 18.25 5.09 10.48
N ASP A 115 19.37 5.48 11.10
CA ASP A 115 19.47 5.69 12.55
C ASP A 115 18.50 6.76 13.10
N SER A 116 18.04 7.71 12.27
CA SER A 116 17.03 8.68 12.69
C SER A 116 15.66 8.05 13.03
N PHE A 117 15.45 6.80 12.65
CA PHE A 117 14.24 6.03 12.96
C PHE A 117 14.29 5.34 14.33
N LYS A 118 15.49 5.23 14.93
CA LYS A 118 15.72 4.45 16.17
C LYS A 118 14.78 4.83 17.29
N GLY A 119 14.63 6.11 17.61
CA GLY A 119 13.73 6.57 18.66
C GLY A 119 12.24 6.24 18.42
N TYR A 120 11.82 6.09 17.16
CA TYR A 120 10.48 5.60 16.82
C TYR A 120 10.33 4.11 17.10
N TYR A 121 11.35 3.31 16.75
CA TYR A 121 11.36 1.87 17.07
C TYR A 121 11.32 1.64 18.57
N GLU A 122 12.15 2.31 19.35
CA GLU A 122 12.22 2.17 20.80
C GLU A 122 10.85 2.38 21.46
N LYS A 123 10.16 3.47 21.09
CA LYS A 123 8.83 3.79 21.62
C LYS A 123 7.76 2.79 21.16
N MET A 124 7.68 2.54 19.84
CA MET A 124 6.65 1.64 19.30
C MET A 124 6.84 0.18 19.71
N LEU A 125 8.09 -0.30 19.85
CA LEU A 125 8.35 -1.66 20.32
C LEU A 125 7.93 -1.83 21.78
N ASN A 126 8.18 -0.85 22.65
CA ASN A 126 7.73 -0.89 24.04
C ASN A 126 6.20 -0.87 24.12
N ASP A 127 5.55 -0.01 23.33
CA ASP A 127 4.09 0.01 23.24
C ASP A 127 3.54 -1.31 22.67
N ALA A 128 4.20 -1.90 21.68
CA ALA A 128 3.80 -3.18 21.08
C ALA A 128 3.94 -4.35 22.07
N ILE A 129 4.99 -4.40 22.87
CA ILE A 129 5.16 -5.38 23.96
C ILE A 129 3.96 -5.26 24.93
N ASN A 130 3.64 -4.05 25.37
CA ASN A 130 2.54 -3.81 26.29
C ASN A 130 1.18 -4.16 25.70
N LEU A 131 0.98 -3.93 24.39
CA LEU A 131 -0.25 -4.34 23.68
C LEU A 131 -0.37 -5.86 23.59
N VAL A 132 0.73 -6.58 23.32
CA VAL A 132 0.72 -8.05 23.34
C VAL A 132 0.31 -8.54 24.73
N GLU A 133 0.93 -8.02 25.80
CA GLU A 133 0.58 -8.41 27.17
C GLU A 133 -0.88 -8.11 27.50
N TYR A 134 -1.37 -6.93 27.08
CA TYR A 134 -2.75 -6.54 27.28
C TYR A 134 -3.74 -7.48 26.56
N PHE A 135 -3.58 -7.67 25.24
CA PHE A 135 -4.53 -8.45 24.46
C PHE A 135 -4.44 -9.97 24.73
N THR A 136 -3.28 -10.47 25.16
CA THR A 136 -3.16 -11.88 25.53
C THR A 136 -3.89 -12.22 26.82
N LYS A 137 -4.06 -11.24 27.72
CA LYS A 137 -4.83 -11.39 28.98
C LYS A 137 -6.33 -11.20 28.81
N GLN A 138 -6.81 -10.60 27.70
CA GLN A 138 -8.23 -10.42 27.45
C GLN A 138 -8.89 -11.72 26.99
N ASN A 139 -10.15 -11.93 27.42
CA ASN A 139 -11.00 -13.03 26.94
C ASN A 139 -11.55 -12.75 25.53
N LEU A 140 -10.66 -12.64 24.56
CA LEU A 140 -11.04 -12.34 23.17
C LEU A 140 -11.85 -13.47 22.54
N SER A 141 -11.79 -14.70 23.07
CA SER A 141 -12.59 -15.85 22.63
C SER A 141 -14.09 -15.72 22.91
N ASP A 142 -14.50 -14.81 23.80
CA ASP A 142 -15.91 -14.54 24.10
C ASP A 142 -16.61 -13.79 22.94
N TYR A 143 -15.83 -13.23 22.02
CA TYR A 143 -16.34 -12.54 20.84
C TYR A 143 -16.50 -13.49 19.66
N ARG A 144 -17.63 -13.41 18.97
CA ARG A 144 -17.88 -14.20 17.74
C ARG A 144 -16.92 -13.84 16.60
N GLY A 145 -16.41 -12.60 16.61
CA GLY A 145 -15.44 -12.12 15.65
C GLY A 145 -14.86 -10.77 16.07
N ILE A 146 -13.69 -10.49 15.58
CA ILE A 146 -12.94 -9.26 15.84
C ILE A 146 -12.72 -8.58 14.51
N LEU A 147 -12.89 -7.27 14.47
CA LEU A 147 -12.73 -6.46 13.28
C LEU A 147 -11.67 -5.40 13.52
N VAL A 148 -10.66 -5.33 12.65
CA VAL A 148 -9.60 -4.34 12.70
C VAL A 148 -9.48 -3.60 11.38
N PHE A 149 -9.13 -2.32 11.44
CA PHE A 149 -8.83 -1.57 10.24
C PHE A 149 -7.49 -2.01 9.67
N ASN A 150 -7.45 -2.35 8.37
CA ASN A 150 -6.24 -2.67 7.60
C ASN A 150 -5.39 -3.83 8.17
N GLY A 151 -5.15 -3.89 9.47
CA GLY A 151 -4.32 -4.92 10.14
C GLY A 151 -2.81 -4.82 9.89
N ALA A 152 -2.36 -3.85 9.09
CA ALA A 152 -0.95 -3.64 8.73
C ALA A 152 -0.29 -2.52 9.52
N THR A 153 -1.10 -1.64 10.11
CA THR A 153 -0.60 -0.46 10.82
C THR A 153 -0.66 -0.68 12.33
N PHE A 154 0.29 -0.11 13.03
CA PHE A 154 0.30 -0.10 14.51
C PHE A 154 -0.75 0.91 15.03
N PRO A 155 -1.58 0.58 16.03
CA PRO A 155 -1.52 -0.61 16.90
C PRO A 155 -2.35 -1.82 16.40
N GLU A 156 -3.17 -1.67 15.37
CA GLU A 156 -4.09 -2.71 14.86
C GLU A 156 -3.35 -3.98 14.42
N ALA A 157 -2.14 -3.85 13.89
CA ALA A 157 -1.29 -4.96 13.48
C ALA A 157 -0.97 -5.92 14.65
N VAL A 158 -0.79 -5.37 15.87
CA VAL A 158 -0.51 -6.19 17.05
C VAL A 158 -1.74 -7.00 17.45
N LEU A 159 -2.92 -6.39 17.49
CA LEU A 159 -4.17 -7.09 17.78
C LEU A 159 -4.45 -8.18 16.73
N TYR A 160 -4.25 -7.85 15.45
CA TYR A 160 -4.42 -8.80 14.35
C TYR A 160 -3.53 -10.03 14.54
N GLU A 161 -2.26 -9.85 14.84
CA GLU A 161 -1.32 -10.95 15.02
C GLU A 161 -1.60 -11.76 16.29
N VAL A 162 -2.04 -11.11 17.38
CA VAL A 162 -2.49 -11.81 18.60
C VAL A 162 -3.70 -12.70 18.32
N CYS A 163 -4.70 -12.18 17.63
CA CYS A 163 -5.90 -12.95 17.29
C CYS A 163 -5.58 -14.12 16.36
N LYS A 164 -4.74 -13.88 15.33
CA LYS A 164 -4.31 -14.92 14.40
C LYS A 164 -3.61 -16.08 15.12
N LYS A 165 -2.70 -15.79 16.05
CA LYS A 165 -2.00 -16.82 16.85
C LYS A 165 -2.90 -17.57 17.81
N LYS A 166 -3.92 -16.93 18.32
CA LYS A 166 -4.93 -17.57 19.17
C LYS A 166 -5.98 -18.35 18.35
N GLY A 167 -5.92 -18.33 17.02
CA GLY A 167 -6.92 -18.97 16.15
C GLY A 167 -8.31 -18.34 16.24
N LEU A 168 -8.38 -17.04 16.59
CA LEU A 168 -9.65 -16.33 16.72
C LEU A 168 -10.17 -15.87 15.36
N ASN A 169 -11.50 -15.75 15.25
CA ASN A 169 -12.15 -15.23 14.06
C ASN A 169 -11.91 -13.73 13.97
N ILE A 170 -11.00 -13.33 13.09
CA ILE A 170 -10.62 -11.93 12.85
C ILE A 170 -10.76 -11.58 11.39
N ALA A 171 -11.31 -10.41 11.11
CA ALA A 171 -11.39 -9.81 9.78
C ALA A 171 -10.76 -8.43 9.76
N THR A 172 -10.18 -8.07 8.64
CA THR A 172 -9.77 -6.70 8.35
C THR A 172 -10.84 -6.00 7.54
N PHE A 173 -10.83 -4.67 7.55
CA PHE A 173 -11.65 -3.87 6.65
C PHE A 173 -10.89 -2.64 6.17
N GLU A 174 -11.19 -2.20 4.97
CA GLU A 174 -10.70 -0.96 4.37
C GLU A 174 -11.78 -0.27 3.55
N GLY A 175 -11.54 0.99 3.15
CA GLY A 175 -12.33 1.64 2.12
C GLY A 175 -12.06 0.96 0.79
N GLY A 176 -13.08 0.41 0.18
CA GLY A 176 -13.01 -0.16 -1.16
C GLY A 176 -13.16 0.89 -2.25
N LEU A 177 -13.14 0.45 -3.49
CA LEU A 177 -13.37 1.30 -4.65
C LEU A 177 -14.77 1.92 -4.59
N SER A 178 -14.84 3.25 -4.62
CA SER A 178 -16.12 3.94 -4.63
C SER A 178 -16.76 3.82 -6.02
N TYR A 179 -17.98 3.32 -6.09
CA TYR A 179 -18.75 3.23 -7.33
C TYR A 179 -19.91 4.20 -7.29
N LYS A 180 -20.05 5.08 -8.29
CA LYS A 180 -21.14 6.06 -8.41
C LYS A 180 -21.37 6.87 -7.13
N ASN A 181 -20.30 7.42 -6.54
CA ASN A 181 -20.33 8.19 -5.29
C ASN A 181 -20.83 7.42 -4.05
N LYS A 182 -20.88 6.09 -4.10
CA LYS A 182 -21.18 5.25 -2.94
C LYS A 182 -19.90 4.84 -2.23
N TYR A 183 -19.85 5.05 -0.92
CA TYR A 183 -18.76 4.55 -0.08
C TYR A 183 -18.90 3.03 0.04
N CYS A 184 -17.85 2.32 -0.34
CA CYS A 184 -17.76 0.88 -0.21
C CYS A 184 -16.80 0.51 0.93
N ILE A 185 -17.16 -0.48 1.72
CA ILE A 185 -16.28 -1.10 2.72
C ILE A 185 -16.05 -2.52 2.28
N GLU A 186 -14.80 -2.91 2.19
CA GLU A 186 -14.41 -4.26 1.83
C GLU A 186 -13.80 -4.96 3.04
N PHE A 187 -14.24 -6.20 3.27
CA PHE A 187 -13.73 -7.04 4.33
C PHE A 187 -12.66 -7.98 3.80
N ASN A 188 -11.67 -8.27 4.65
CA ASN A 188 -10.50 -9.08 4.28
C ASN A 188 -9.82 -8.59 3.00
N TYR A 189 -9.99 -7.33 2.69
CA TYR A 189 -9.33 -6.59 1.64
C TYR A 189 -8.31 -5.66 2.24
N GLY A 190 -7.28 -5.34 1.48
CA GLY A 190 -6.23 -4.46 1.94
C GLY A 190 -4.91 -5.19 2.18
N VAL A 191 -3.97 -4.46 2.70
CA VAL A 191 -2.56 -4.80 2.73
C VAL A 191 -2.24 -6.12 3.44
N THR A 192 -2.97 -6.47 4.51
CA THR A 192 -2.73 -7.72 5.25
C THR A 192 -3.44 -8.90 4.67
N SER A 193 -4.51 -8.66 3.97
CA SER A 193 -5.27 -9.73 3.39
C SER A 193 -4.70 -10.20 2.07
N GLN A 194 -3.62 -9.72 1.56
CA GLN A 194 -2.87 -10.14 0.34
C GLN A 194 -3.62 -11.20 -0.47
N HIS A 195 -4.84 -10.92 -0.94
CA HIS A 195 -5.68 -12.00 -1.19
C HIS A 195 -6.23 -12.08 -2.50
N LYS A 196 -5.85 -13.02 -2.93
CA LYS A 196 -6.71 -14.20 -3.15
C LYS A 196 -8.14 -13.77 -3.50
N PHE A 197 -8.28 -12.83 -4.42
CA PHE A 197 -9.42 -12.91 -5.29
C PHE A 197 -9.33 -14.28 -5.96
N HIS A 198 -9.96 -15.27 -5.38
CA HIS A 198 -10.41 -16.40 -6.13
C HIS A 198 -11.47 -15.83 -7.06
N PHE A 199 -11.06 -15.48 -8.28
CA PHE A 199 -12.01 -15.33 -9.35
C PHE A 199 -12.63 -16.71 -9.51
N ASP A 200 -13.83 -16.86 -9.00
CA ASP A 200 -14.65 -18.00 -9.29
C ASP A 200 -15.01 -17.86 -10.78
N ASN A 201 -14.30 -18.59 -11.63
CA ASN A 201 -14.46 -18.55 -13.10
C ASN A 201 -15.90 -18.85 -13.56
N ASN A 202 -16.78 -19.19 -12.61
CA ASN A 202 -18.16 -19.61 -12.88
C ASN A 202 -19.22 -18.57 -12.48
N LYS A 203 -18.85 -17.42 -11.92
CA LYS A 203 -19.81 -16.35 -11.66
C LYS A 203 -19.59 -15.20 -12.64
N ASP A 204 -20.38 -15.24 -13.70
CA ASP A 204 -20.63 -14.07 -14.53
C ASP A 204 -21.17 -12.93 -13.62
N THR A 205 -20.33 -11.99 -13.27
CA THR A 205 -20.70 -10.86 -12.40
C THR A 205 -21.55 -9.81 -13.12
N GLY A 206 -21.86 -10.02 -14.39
CA GLY A 206 -22.72 -9.14 -15.18
C GLY A 206 -22.16 -7.73 -15.42
N LEU A 207 -20.92 -7.46 -15.01
CA LEU A 207 -20.22 -6.22 -15.32
C LEU A 207 -19.64 -6.34 -16.73
N GLY A 208 -20.38 -5.91 -17.73
CA GLY A 208 -19.89 -5.92 -19.11
C GLY A 208 -18.62 -5.09 -19.28
N ILE A 209 -17.76 -5.55 -20.17
CA ILE A 209 -16.44 -4.97 -20.54
C ILE A 209 -16.51 -3.43 -20.77
N SER A 210 -17.58 -2.94 -21.36
CA SER A 210 -17.84 -1.51 -21.57
C SER A 210 -17.94 -0.72 -20.25
N ASN A 211 -18.41 -1.34 -19.17
CA ASN A 211 -18.54 -0.70 -17.87
C ASN A 211 -17.20 -0.61 -17.13
N VAL A 212 -16.30 -1.58 -17.30
CA VAL A 212 -14.98 -1.57 -16.66
C VAL A 212 -14.08 -0.51 -17.30
N THR A 213 -14.07 -0.41 -18.62
CA THR A 213 -13.28 0.62 -19.33
C THR A 213 -13.79 2.03 -19.06
N SER A 214 -15.12 2.21 -18.99
CA SER A 214 -15.71 3.49 -18.58
C SER A 214 -15.51 3.75 -17.09
N HIS A 215 -15.49 2.72 -16.25
CA HIS A 215 -15.20 2.83 -14.83
C HIS A 215 -13.74 3.23 -14.57
N ILE A 216 -12.78 2.63 -15.24
CA ILE A 216 -11.37 3.06 -15.20
C ILE A 216 -11.25 4.51 -15.67
N LYS A 217 -11.83 4.85 -16.83
CA LYS A 217 -11.84 6.23 -17.34
C LYS A 217 -12.51 7.19 -16.37
N ASN A 218 -13.65 6.86 -15.79
CA ASN A 218 -14.43 7.76 -14.96
C ASN A 218 -13.94 7.86 -13.53
N GLN A 219 -13.40 6.80 -12.93
CA GLN A 219 -12.86 6.88 -11.57
C GLN A 219 -11.52 7.60 -11.49
N TRP A 220 -10.64 7.38 -12.46
CA TRP A 220 -9.32 8.01 -12.47
C TRP A 220 -9.33 9.37 -13.17
N VAL A 221 -10.27 9.61 -14.07
CA VAL A 221 -10.54 10.92 -14.67
C VAL A 221 -11.46 11.75 -13.76
N ASP A 222 -12.50 11.19 -13.14
CA ASP A 222 -13.43 11.92 -12.27
C ASP A 222 -13.10 11.82 -10.77
N GLY A 223 -12.29 10.86 -10.33
CA GLY A 223 -12.19 10.52 -8.91
C GLY A 223 -11.24 11.35 -8.08
N ILE A 224 -10.08 11.78 -8.56
CA ILE A 224 -9.12 12.57 -7.76
C ILE A 224 -8.35 13.57 -8.61
N ASN A 225 -8.14 13.31 -9.88
CA ASN A 225 -7.11 14.01 -10.66
C ASN A 225 -7.67 14.98 -11.70
N VAL A 226 -8.90 14.83 -12.14
CA VAL A 226 -9.52 15.77 -13.09
C VAL A 226 -10.04 17.01 -12.39
N LYS A 227 -10.60 16.88 -11.19
CA LYS A 227 -10.99 18.04 -10.36
C LYS A 227 -9.81 18.93 -9.97
N ASP A 228 -8.60 18.33 -9.88
CA ASP A 228 -7.39 19.05 -9.49
C ASP A 228 -6.48 19.42 -10.68
N GLY A 229 -6.92 19.19 -11.92
CA GLY A 229 -6.17 19.55 -13.14
C GLY A 229 -4.83 18.77 -13.31
N TYR A 230 -4.75 17.54 -12.76
CA TYR A 230 -3.53 16.76 -12.75
C TYR A 230 -3.07 16.28 -14.14
N PHE A 231 -3.98 16.11 -15.10
CA PHE A 231 -3.66 15.58 -16.43
C PHE A 231 -4.15 16.51 -17.52
N SER A 232 -3.30 17.43 -17.97
CA SER A 232 -3.62 18.38 -19.03
C SER A 232 -2.75 18.23 -20.29
N LYS A 233 -1.77 17.29 -20.29
CA LYS A 233 -0.88 17.08 -21.41
C LYS A 233 -0.86 15.64 -21.84
N SER A 234 -1.00 15.40 -23.15
CA SER A 234 -0.73 14.10 -23.77
C SER A 234 0.77 13.83 -23.82
N VAL A 235 1.12 12.56 -23.94
CA VAL A 235 2.51 12.13 -24.22
C VAL A 235 2.94 12.65 -25.58
N ASP A 236 4.22 13.06 -25.69
CA ASP A 236 4.80 13.58 -26.94
C ASP A 236 4.62 12.56 -28.09
N ASN A 237 4.15 13.04 -29.23
CA ASN A 237 3.97 12.23 -30.44
C ASN A 237 5.27 11.61 -30.94
N ASN A 238 6.44 12.20 -30.61
CA ASN A 238 7.75 11.68 -30.97
C ASN A 238 8.05 10.30 -30.36
N LEU A 239 7.37 9.91 -29.30
CA LEU A 239 7.52 8.61 -28.66
C LEU A 239 6.80 7.48 -29.41
N LYS A 240 5.85 7.77 -30.28
CA LYS A 240 5.03 6.75 -30.99
C LYS A 240 5.84 5.80 -31.87
N ASN A 241 7.03 6.19 -32.31
CA ASN A 241 7.88 5.39 -33.19
C ASN A 241 9.03 4.69 -32.44
N LYS A 242 9.19 4.94 -31.14
CA LYS A 242 10.20 4.29 -30.30
C LYS A 242 9.65 3.01 -29.68
N LYS A 243 10.53 2.06 -29.33
CA LYS A 243 10.22 0.96 -28.44
C LYS A 243 10.23 1.49 -26.99
N ILE A 244 9.15 1.33 -26.24
CA ILE A 244 8.99 1.98 -24.92
C ILE A 244 8.74 0.96 -23.83
N VAL A 245 9.54 1.05 -22.77
CA VAL A 245 9.29 0.39 -21.49
C VAL A 245 8.90 1.44 -20.45
N SER A 246 7.67 1.39 -19.96
CA SER A 246 7.23 2.30 -18.90
C SER A 246 7.33 1.63 -17.52
N ILE A 247 7.92 2.35 -16.57
CA ILE A 247 8.23 1.89 -15.22
C ILE A 247 7.46 2.74 -14.23
N PHE A 248 6.44 2.16 -13.62
CA PHE A 248 5.57 2.86 -12.66
C PHE A 248 5.97 2.54 -11.23
N GLY A 249 6.51 3.53 -10.54
CA GLY A 249 6.70 3.47 -9.10
C GLY A 249 5.39 3.62 -8.32
N ASN A 250 5.51 3.53 -7.01
CA ASN A 250 4.43 3.84 -6.07
C ASN A 250 4.98 4.79 -5.01
N VAL A 251 4.10 5.29 -4.13
CA VAL A 251 4.52 6.08 -2.97
C VAL A 251 5.36 5.19 -2.04
N SER A 252 6.65 5.49 -1.91
CA SER A 252 7.64 4.60 -1.27
C SER A 252 7.35 4.29 0.21
N TRP A 253 6.63 5.17 0.90
CA TRP A 253 6.26 5.02 2.32
C TRP A 253 4.84 4.50 2.53
N ASP A 254 4.10 4.15 1.49
CA ASP A 254 2.80 3.50 1.66
C ASP A 254 2.95 2.18 2.41
N THR A 255 2.01 1.87 3.29
CA THR A 255 2.07 0.65 4.09
C THR A 255 2.09 -0.62 3.26
N SER A 256 1.49 -0.60 2.07
CA SER A 256 1.52 -1.70 1.11
C SER A 256 2.92 -2.02 0.62
N GLN A 257 3.81 -1.04 0.52
CA GLN A 257 5.18 -1.22 0.02
C GLN A 257 5.95 -2.25 0.85
N TYR A 258 6.01 -2.06 2.15
CA TYR A 258 6.78 -2.92 3.05
C TYR A 258 6.21 -4.35 3.15
N ILE A 259 4.89 -4.50 3.03
CA ILE A 259 4.21 -5.80 3.16
C ILE A 259 4.23 -6.57 1.84
N SER A 260 4.22 -5.86 0.71
CA SER A 260 4.21 -6.46 -0.63
C SER A 260 5.58 -6.94 -1.11
N ASN A 261 6.66 -6.65 -0.39
CA ASN A 261 8.00 -7.11 -0.75
C ASN A 261 8.03 -8.64 -0.85
N SER A 262 8.50 -9.14 -1.99
CA SER A 262 8.56 -10.58 -2.25
C SER A 262 9.95 -11.01 -2.72
N ILE A 263 10.26 -10.74 -4.00
CA ILE A 263 11.56 -11.10 -4.61
C ILE A 263 12.58 -9.96 -4.55
N PHE A 264 12.13 -8.73 -4.30
CA PHE A 264 12.96 -7.54 -4.09
C PHE A 264 12.76 -7.04 -2.66
N ASP A 265 13.82 -6.57 -2.04
CA ASP A 265 13.78 -6.05 -0.67
C ASP A 265 12.99 -4.74 -0.55
N SER A 266 12.89 -4.00 -1.65
CA SER A 266 12.13 -2.75 -1.73
C SER A 266 11.86 -2.35 -3.18
N MET A 267 11.03 -1.33 -3.38
CA MET A 267 10.85 -0.69 -4.68
C MET A 267 12.20 -0.18 -5.25
N PHE A 268 13.06 0.35 -4.41
CA PHE A 268 14.35 0.86 -4.85
C PHE A 268 15.37 -0.25 -5.15
N ASP A 269 15.32 -1.40 -4.48
CA ASP A 269 16.08 -2.59 -4.89
C ASP A 269 15.65 -3.09 -6.27
N TRP A 270 14.34 -3.09 -6.52
CA TRP A 270 13.82 -3.40 -7.85
C TRP A 270 14.31 -2.40 -8.92
N THR A 271 14.18 -1.10 -8.70
CA THR A 271 14.63 -0.11 -9.69
C THR A 271 16.14 -0.14 -9.92
N ASN A 272 16.95 -0.41 -8.88
CA ASN A 272 18.39 -0.64 -9.03
C ASN A 272 18.69 -1.84 -9.94
N SER A 273 17.90 -2.91 -9.84
CA SER A 273 18.08 -4.10 -10.66
C SER A 273 17.72 -3.88 -12.14
N LEU A 274 16.90 -2.86 -12.43
CA LEU A 274 16.57 -2.51 -13.82
C LEU A 274 17.72 -1.77 -14.54
N ILE A 275 18.73 -1.28 -13.84
CA ILE A 275 19.87 -0.56 -14.46
C ILE A 275 20.59 -1.47 -15.47
N GLU A 276 20.83 -2.74 -15.13
CA GLU A 276 21.45 -3.71 -16.06
C GLU A 276 20.57 -3.98 -17.30
N ILE A 277 19.26 -3.92 -17.16
CA ILE A 277 18.32 -4.05 -18.29
C ILE A 277 18.40 -2.82 -19.19
N ILE A 278 18.47 -1.63 -18.62
CA ILE A 278 18.60 -0.37 -19.37
C ILE A 278 19.88 -0.39 -20.22
N GLU A 279 21.02 -0.78 -19.64
CA GLU A 279 22.30 -0.88 -20.34
C GLU A 279 22.26 -1.88 -21.50
N LYS A 280 21.57 -3.01 -21.29
CA LYS A 280 21.49 -4.12 -22.25
C LYS A 280 20.58 -3.85 -23.44
N PHE A 281 19.64 -2.92 -23.34
CA PHE A 281 18.61 -2.65 -24.35
C PHE A 281 18.57 -1.16 -24.73
N PRO A 282 19.65 -0.60 -25.33
CA PRO A 282 19.72 0.82 -25.66
C PRO A 282 18.72 1.25 -26.76
N GLU A 283 18.13 0.30 -27.50
CA GLU A 283 17.11 0.56 -28.51
C GLU A 283 15.73 0.85 -27.92
N TYR A 284 15.53 0.61 -26.62
CA TYR A 284 14.31 0.95 -25.91
C TYR A 284 14.44 2.30 -25.19
N GLU A 285 13.37 3.08 -25.18
CA GLU A 285 13.22 4.23 -24.27
C GLU A 285 12.61 3.75 -22.96
N PHE A 286 13.32 3.89 -21.85
CA PHE A 286 12.84 3.55 -20.52
C PHE A 286 12.28 4.81 -19.84
N ILE A 287 10.97 4.80 -19.54
CA ILE A 287 10.29 5.95 -18.98
C ILE A 287 9.85 5.62 -17.55
N PHE A 288 10.53 6.21 -16.58
CA PHE A 288 10.15 6.15 -15.18
C PHE A 288 9.01 7.13 -14.90
N ARG A 289 7.95 6.68 -14.27
CA ARG A 289 6.82 7.51 -13.85
C ARG A 289 6.71 7.53 -12.34
N ALA A 290 7.12 8.62 -11.71
CA ALA A 290 6.92 8.86 -10.29
C ALA A 290 5.42 8.98 -9.97
N HIS A 291 5.01 8.42 -8.83
CA HIS A 291 3.60 8.41 -8.45
C HIS A 291 3.12 9.83 -8.10
N PRO A 292 2.03 10.34 -8.67
CA PRO A 292 1.54 11.70 -8.38
C PRO A 292 1.30 11.97 -6.88
N GLY A 293 1.04 10.90 -6.10
CA GLY A 293 0.87 10.97 -4.65
C GLY A 293 2.14 11.34 -3.87
N GLU A 294 3.33 11.31 -4.47
CA GLU A 294 4.59 11.64 -3.78
C GLU A 294 4.63 13.11 -3.36
N ASN A 295 4.00 14.01 -4.13
CA ASN A 295 3.97 15.45 -3.87
C ASN A 295 2.64 15.95 -3.28
N ARG A 296 1.81 15.06 -2.71
CA ARG A 296 0.57 15.49 -2.07
C ARG A 296 0.84 16.49 -0.94
N PRO A 297 0.08 17.61 -0.89
CA PRO A 297 0.17 18.53 0.25
C PRO A 297 0.03 17.79 1.57
N LEU A 298 0.84 18.15 2.57
CA LEU A 298 0.89 17.55 3.91
C LEU A 298 1.29 16.06 3.97
N LYS A 299 1.57 15.42 2.82
CA LYS A 299 1.99 14.03 2.72
C LYS A 299 3.12 13.84 1.71
N LYS A 300 3.97 14.85 1.55
CA LYS A 300 5.10 14.79 0.63
C LYS A 300 6.05 13.65 1.01
N THR A 301 6.47 12.89 0.03
CA THR A 301 7.53 11.88 0.15
C THR A 301 8.88 12.59 0.35
N TYR A 302 9.69 12.11 1.28
CA TYR A 302 11.03 12.69 1.48
C TYR A 302 12.06 12.13 0.50
N PHE A 303 11.87 10.87 0.07
CA PHE A 303 12.69 10.23 -0.95
C PHE A 303 11.78 9.39 -1.84
N GLY A 304 11.52 9.88 -3.05
CA GLY A 304 10.64 9.25 -4.03
C GLY A 304 11.41 8.73 -5.24
N LEU A 305 10.66 8.28 -6.25
CA LEU A 305 11.25 7.74 -7.48
C LEU A 305 12.01 8.80 -8.29
N SER A 306 11.56 10.05 -8.27
CA SER A 306 12.26 11.15 -8.96
C SER A 306 13.63 11.43 -8.35
N GLU A 307 13.74 11.48 -7.03
CA GLU A 307 15.00 11.68 -6.33
C GLU A 307 15.95 10.49 -6.54
N TRP A 308 15.41 9.25 -6.49
CA TRP A 308 16.19 8.07 -6.81
C TRP A 308 16.73 8.12 -8.24
N PHE A 309 15.90 8.49 -9.21
CA PHE A 309 16.28 8.61 -10.62
C PHE A 309 17.40 9.64 -10.82
N ASP A 310 17.29 10.81 -10.21
CA ASP A 310 18.29 11.88 -10.32
C ASP A 310 19.68 11.45 -9.78
N ILE A 311 19.72 10.57 -8.78
CA ILE A 311 20.96 10.07 -8.18
C ILE A 311 21.55 8.90 -8.98
N HIS A 312 20.72 7.95 -9.39
CA HIS A 312 21.20 6.66 -9.88
C HIS A 312 21.23 6.54 -11.40
N VAL A 313 20.40 7.27 -12.12
CA VAL A 313 20.15 7.05 -13.56
C VAL A 313 20.40 8.29 -14.41
N LYS A 314 20.00 9.46 -13.94
CA LYS A 314 20.10 10.71 -14.68
C LYS A 314 21.52 10.99 -15.17
N ASN A 315 21.65 11.37 -16.43
CA ASN A 315 22.93 11.65 -17.11
C ASN A 315 23.89 10.44 -17.23
N LYS A 316 23.43 9.24 -16.95
CA LYS A 316 24.23 8.02 -17.14
C LYS A 316 23.84 7.28 -18.42
N PHE A 317 22.61 7.46 -18.88
CA PHE A 317 22.04 6.78 -20.05
C PHE A 317 21.25 7.78 -20.89
N ASP A 318 21.36 7.66 -22.22
CA ASP A 318 20.66 8.53 -23.16
C ASP A 318 19.22 8.05 -23.49
N ASN A 319 18.91 6.82 -23.12
CA ASN A 319 17.64 6.14 -23.40
C ASN A 319 16.71 6.07 -22.18
N VAL A 320 16.83 7.03 -21.25
CA VAL A 320 16.02 7.05 -20.04
C VAL A 320 15.41 8.43 -19.79
N THR A 321 14.18 8.44 -19.33
CA THR A 321 13.46 9.66 -18.97
C THR A 321 12.69 9.44 -17.67
N CYS A 322 12.59 10.47 -16.82
CA CYS A 322 11.71 10.46 -15.64
C CYS A 322 10.59 11.49 -15.77
N ILE A 323 9.38 11.01 -15.68
CA ILE A 323 8.19 11.84 -15.54
C ILE A 323 7.95 12.05 -14.04
N SER A 324 8.21 13.25 -13.55
CA SER A 324 8.11 13.60 -12.14
C SER A 324 6.68 13.51 -11.61
N ALA A 325 6.54 13.45 -10.28
CA ALA A 325 5.24 13.40 -9.60
C ALA A 325 4.36 14.63 -9.90
N ASP A 326 4.96 15.80 -10.18
CA ASP A 326 4.24 17.04 -10.51
C ASP A 326 3.83 17.13 -11.98
N SER A 327 4.28 16.20 -12.81
CA SER A 327 3.99 16.21 -14.23
C SER A 327 2.49 16.04 -14.51
N LYS A 328 1.99 16.82 -15.46
CA LYS A 328 0.62 16.77 -15.97
C LYS A 328 0.38 15.70 -17.03
N ILE A 329 1.37 14.87 -17.32
CA ILE A 329 1.24 13.77 -18.30
C ILE A 329 0.35 12.68 -17.73
N ASN A 330 -0.63 12.26 -18.52
CA ASN A 330 -1.55 11.20 -18.17
C ASN A 330 -0.83 9.82 -18.23
N SER A 331 -0.93 9.05 -17.15
CA SER A 331 -0.35 7.71 -17.06
C SER A 331 -0.93 6.74 -18.08
N TYR A 332 -2.21 6.88 -18.43
CA TYR A 332 -2.85 6.01 -19.44
C TYR A 332 -2.36 6.31 -20.86
N ASP A 333 -2.07 7.58 -21.17
CA ASP A 333 -1.46 7.94 -22.46
C ASP A 333 -0.06 7.33 -22.57
N LEU A 334 0.69 7.31 -21.47
CA LEU A 334 1.98 6.63 -21.40
C LEU A 334 1.83 5.12 -21.59
N ILE A 335 0.88 4.47 -20.92
CA ILE A 335 0.60 3.05 -21.12
C ILE A 335 0.25 2.76 -22.61
N ASN A 336 -0.59 3.60 -23.22
CA ASN A 336 -1.01 3.39 -24.60
C ASN A 336 0.16 3.35 -25.61
N VAL A 337 1.22 4.14 -25.38
CA VAL A 337 2.40 4.15 -26.25
C VAL A 337 3.46 3.12 -25.84
N SER A 338 3.32 2.46 -24.69
CA SER A 338 4.29 1.49 -24.17
C SER A 338 4.18 0.15 -24.86
N ASP A 339 5.31 -0.52 -25.11
CA ASP A 339 5.39 -1.91 -25.53
C ASP A 339 5.32 -2.85 -24.32
N VAL A 340 6.04 -2.51 -23.25
CA VAL A 340 6.06 -3.26 -21.99
C VAL A 340 5.84 -2.31 -20.81
N VAL A 341 5.07 -2.75 -19.83
CA VAL A 341 4.78 -1.99 -18.60
C VAL A 341 5.34 -2.73 -17.40
N LEU A 342 6.18 -2.05 -16.62
CA LEU A 342 6.75 -2.57 -15.38
C LEU A 342 6.13 -1.83 -14.20
N VAL A 343 5.68 -2.56 -13.21
CA VAL A 343 5.12 -1.98 -11.97
C VAL A 343 5.72 -2.66 -10.75
N TYR A 344 5.88 -1.90 -9.66
CA TYR A 344 6.24 -2.53 -8.39
C TYR A 344 5.03 -3.24 -7.79
N ASN A 345 4.06 -2.49 -7.24
CA ASN A 345 2.81 -3.02 -6.66
C ASN A 345 1.59 -2.13 -6.92
N SER A 346 1.67 -1.27 -7.91
CA SER A 346 0.60 -0.33 -8.24
C SER A 346 -0.57 -1.01 -8.96
N THR A 347 -1.80 -0.58 -8.69
CA THR A 347 -3.01 -1.02 -9.42
C THR A 347 -2.95 -0.74 -10.91
N ILE A 348 -2.13 0.21 -11.33
CA ILE A 348 -1.92 0.52 -12.76
C ILE A 348 -1.39 -0.68 -13.56
N GLY A 349 -0.77 -1.67 -12.89
CA GLY A 349 -0.37 -2.93 -13.53
C GLY A 349 -1.57 -3.75 -14.00
N MET A 350 -2.62 -3.87 -13.18
CA MET A 350 -3.87 -4.50 -13.60
C MET A 350 -4.53 -3.71 -14.74
N GLU A 351 -4.59 -2.39 -14.61
CA GLU A 351 -5.18 -1.51 -15.61
C GLU A 351 -4.44 -1.57 -16.96
N SER A 352 -3.11 -1.66 -16.95
CA SER A 352 -2.32 -1.82 -18.17
C SER A 352 -2.56 -3.18 -18.85
N ALA A 353 -2.71 -4.25 -18.09
CA ALA A 353 -3.09 -5.55 -18.62
C ALA A 353 -4.50 -5.53 -19.26
N MET A 354 -5.45 -4.83 -18.64
CA MET A 354 -6.80 -4.60 -19.20
C MET A 354 -6.76 -3.83 -20.54
N LEU A 355 -5.75 -2.98 -20.73
CA LEU A 355 -5.47 -2.30 -21.99
C LEU A 355 -4.67 -3.16 -22.98
N GLY A 356 -4.44 -4.44 -22.65
CA GLY A 356 -3.76 -5.42 -23.51
C GLY A 356 -2.24 -5.31 -23.51
N LYS A 357 -1.65 -4.59 -22.56
CA LYS A 357 -0.20 -4.42 -22.48
C LYS A 357 0.48 -5.58 -21.76
N LYS A 358 1.65 -5.98 -22.23
CA LYS A 358 2.53 -6.92 -21.54
C LYS A 358 3.01 -6.26 -20.24
N THR A 359 2.63 -6.83 -19.10
CA THR A 359 2.84 -6.20 -17.80
C THR A 359 3.60 -7.11 -16.85
N PHE A 360 4.70 -6.61 -16.30
CA PHE A 360 5.51 -7.27 -15.28
C PHE A 360 5.25 -6.63 -13.91
N VAL A 361 4.98 -7.47 -12.91
CA VAL A 361 4.71 -7.05 -11.53
C VAL A 361 5.82 -7.57 -10.63
N ALA A 362 6.53 -6.66 -9.97
CA ALA A 362 7.72 -7.00 -9.19
C ALA A 362 7.42 -7.43 -7.76
N ALA A 363 6.32 -6.95 -7.16
CA ALA A 363 5.96 -7.25 -5.80
C ALA A 363 4.66 -8.06 -5.70
N ASP A 364 4.37 -8.56 -4.51
CA ASP A 364 3.14 -9.32 -4.26
C ASP A 364 1.94 -8.37 -4.16
N THR A 365 0.94 -8.57 -5.01
CA THR A 365 -0.29 -7.78 -5.06
C THR A 365 -1.51 -8.69 -5.17
N HIS A 366 -2.71 -8.13 -5.01
CA HIS A 366 -3.95 -8.90 -5.15
C HIS A 366 -4.15 -9.49 -6.55
N TYR A 367 -3.45 -8.98 -7.58
CA TYR A 367 -3.54 -9.47 -8.96
C TYR A 367 -2.24 -10.11 -9.48
N SER A 368 -1.13 -10.10 -8.73
CA SER A 368 0.18 -10.55 -9.22
C SER A 368 0.22 -12.02 -9.64
N LYS A 369 -0.66 -12.86 -9.08
CA LYS A 369 -0.76 -14.29 -9.42
C LYS A 369 -1.77 -14.59 -10.54
N GLN A 370 -2.27 -13.56 -11.20
CA GLN A 370 -3.25 -13.72 -12.27
C GLN A 370 -2.56 -13.96 -13.62
N PRO A 371 -3.18 -14.73 -14.54
CA PRO A 371 -2.55 -15.13 -15.80
C PRO A 371 -2.40 -14.01 -16.83
N PHE A 372 -2.85 -12.82 -16.52
CA PHE A 372 -2.75 -11.64 -17.39
C PHE A 372 -1.56 -10.74 -17.07
N VAL A 373 -0.75 -11.06 -16.05
CA VAL A 373 0.49 -10.37 -15.70
C VAL A 373 1.63 -11.36 -15.52
N GLU A 374 2.86 -10.88 -15.70
CA GLU A 374 4.07 -11.63 -15.41
C GLU A 374 4.55 -11.34 -13.99
N ASN A 375 4.58 -12.36 -13.15
CA ASN A 375 5.10 -12.29 -11.78
C ASN A 375 5.92 -13.56 -11.49
N PHE A 376 7.02 -13.40 -10.79
CA PHE A 376 8.00 -14.46 -10.56
C PHE A 376 8.27 -14.62 -9.06
N ASN A 377 8.83 -15.74 -8.68
CA ASN A 377 9.19 -16.04 -7.29
C ASN A 377 10.69 -15.88 -7.00
N GLN A 378 11.47 -15.45 -7.99
CA GLN A 378 12.91 -15.18 -7.88
C GLN A 378 13.29 -13.96 -8.72
N LYS A 379 14.23 -13.16 -8.21
CA LYS A 379 14.73 -11.94 -8.84
C LYS A 379 15.34 -12.21 -10.21
N ASP A 380 16.19 -13.22 -10.30
CA ASP A 380 16.89 -13.56 -11.55
C ASP A 380 15.90 -13.99 -12.63
N LEU A 381 14.90 -14.82 -12.28
CA LEU A 381 13.85 -15.21 -13.22
C LEU A 381 13.03 -14.01 -13.72
N TYR A 382 12.76 -13.03 -12.87
CA TYR A 382 12.09 -11.80 -13.28
C TYR A 382 12.91 -11.03 -14.32
N LEU A 383 14.20 -10.82 -14.06
CA LEU A 383 15.10 -10.08 -14.94
C LEU A 383 15.38 -10.84 -16.26
N GLU A 384 15.58 -12.16 -16.21
CA GLU A 384 15.78 -12.99 -17.38
C GLU A 384 14.55 -12.99 -18.31
N ASN A 385 13.35 -13.17 -17.75
CA ASN A 385 12.12 -13.16 -18.53
C ASN A 385 11.80 -11.77 -19.10
N LEU A 386 12.11 -10.69 -18.35
CA LEU A 386 12.03 -9.35 -18.89
C LEU A 386 12.99 -9.16 -20.07
N ALA A 387 14.24 -9.59 -19.94
CA ALA A 387 15.21 -9.53 -21.03
C ALA A 387 14.79 -10.37 -22.26
N LEU A 388 14.21 -11.56 -22.06
CA LEU A 388 13.66 -12.37 -23.13
C LEU A 388 12.48 -11.69 -23.83
N GLU A 389 11.63 -11.01 -23.07
CA GLU A 389 10.50 -10.26 -23.61
C GLU A 389 10.97 -9.10 -24.48
N LEU A 390 11.96 -8.33 -24.04
CA LEU A 390 12.50 -7.19 -24.79
C LEU A 390 13.24 -7.58 -26.08
N LYS A 391 13.69 -8.81 -26.21
CA LYS A 391 14.30 -9.33 -27.45
C LYS A 391 13.28 -9.64 -28.54
N LYS A 392 11.98 -9.73 -28.22
CA LYS A 392 10.94 -10.00 -29.20
C LYS A 392 10.73 -8.79 -30.11
N ASP A 393 10.21 -9.04 -31.31
CA ASP A 393 9.74 -7.98 -32.17
C ASP A 393 8.58 -7.22 -31.52
N ARG A 394 8.27 -6.02 -32.05
CA ARG A 394 7.32 -5.06 -31.47
C ARG A 394 6.06 -5.73 -30.93
N HIS A 395 5.75 -5.47 -29.66
CA HIS A 395 4.62 -6.07 -28.95
C HIS A 395 3.30 -5.48 -29.46
N LEU A 396 2.47 -6.32 -30.06
CA LEU A 396 1.11 -5.96 -30.42
C LEU A 396 0.21 -6.00 -29.17
N ILE A 397 -0.79 -5.13 -29.13
CA ILE A 397 -1.83 -5.17 -28.10
C ILE A 397 -2.50 -6.55 -28.12
N SER A 398 -2.40 -7.28 -27.01
CA SER A 398 -2.99 -8.60 -26.90
C SER A 398 -4.45 -8.51 -26.46
N THR A 399 -5.38 -8.79 -27.38
CA THR A 399 -6.81 -8.89 -27.05
C THR A 399 -7.07 -9.98 -26.01
N SER A 400 -6.36 -11.10 -26.10
CA SER A 400 -6.46 -12.20 -25.12
C SER A 400 -6.06 -11.80 -23.70
N LEU A 401 -4.98 -10.99 -23.53
CA LEU A 401 -4.60 -10.47 -22.21
C LEU A 401 -5.63 -9.47 -21.67
N SER A 402 -6.12 -8.60 -22.54
CA SER A 402 -7.16 -7.64 -22.18
C SER A 402 -8.44 -8.32 -21.70
N GLU A 403 -8.89 -9.37 -22.36
CA GLU A 403 -10.08 -10.15 -21.97
C GLU A 403 -9.90 -10.87 -20.63
N LYS A 404 -8.72 -11.44 -20.37
CA LYS A 404 -8.43 -12.11 -19.09
C LYS A 404 -8.34 -11.14 -17.89
N ALA A 405 -7.97 -9.89 -18.15
CA ALA A 405 -7.80 -8.87 -17.11
C ALA A 405 -9.11 -8.11 -16.76
N LYS A 406 -10.07 -8.11 -17.66
CA LYS A 406 -11.41 -7.51 -17.48
C LYS A 406 -12.34 -8.41 -16.69
#